data_798520b1a0e369ed22f31aef9bc74eeb
#
_entry.id   798520b1a0e369ed22f31aef9bc74eeb
#
_cell.length_a   1.000
_cell.length_b   1.000
_cell.length_c   1.000
_cell.angle_alpha   90.00
_cell.angle_beta   90.00
_cell.angle_gamma   90.00
#
_symmetry.space_group_name_H-M   'P 1'
#
loop_
_entity.id
_entity.type
_entity.pdbx_description
1 polymer ?
#
loop_
_entity_poly.entity_id
_entity_poly.type
_entity_poly.pdbx_seq_one_letter_code
_entity_poly.pdbx_strand_id
1 'polypeptide(L)'
;MGFVVIQQPGDGRQNCGGIVGQIRLAKPTISLNVGEQNGAVLFADVQGYGRLRESDLPNYAAEILRPVARLLDDHETHVLTRNSWGDAIFAVFDDVAVAAECAMAIQQTIGSVNRDVLGYPFDLGVRLAGHYGPIRPIFDPIQGRQTYVGTQIVQAARIEPVTEPGMIYVTEAFAAALALIRGAPFACDYLGEVDTAKSHGRLPLYALRAAIAGD
;
A
#
# COMPACT_ATOMS: atom_id res chain seq x y z
N MET A 1 -6.80 -21.39 17.61
CA MET A 1 -6.33 -21.02 18.96
C MET A 1 -5.44 -22.14 19.45
N GLY A 2 -4.12 -21.95 19.41
CA GLY A 2 -3.14 -22.91 19.90
C GLY A 2 -2.52 -22.35 21.17
N PHE A 3 -2.76 -23.04 22.29
CA PHE A 3 -2.14 -22.68 23.57
C PHE A 3 -0.70 -23.17 23.59
N VAL A 4 0.24 -22.28 23.91
CA VAL A 4 1.61 -22.64 24.25
C VAL A 4 1.64 -22.95 25.73
N VAL A 5 1.84 -24.23 26.10
CA VAL A 5 2.10 -24.64 27.46
C VAL A 5 3.61 -24.55 27.71
N ILE A 6 4.02 -23.59 28.53
CA ILE A 6 5.38 -23.52 29.05
C ILE A 6 5.44 -24.36 30.34
N GLN A 7 6.06 -25.54 30.29
CA GLN A 7 6.44 -26.28 31.49
C GLN A 7 7.71 -25.67 32.07
N GLN A 8 7.66 -25.24 33.31
CA GLN A 8 8.85 -24.87 34.09
C GLN A 8 9.55 -26.14 34.61
N PRO A 9 10.88 -26.22 34.49
CA PRO A 9 11.64 -27.28 35.16
C PRO A 9 11.92 -26.88 36.62
N GLY A 10 11.68 -27.83 37.52
CA GLY A 10 12.01 -27.73 38.95
C GLY A 10 13.50 -27.72 39.20
N ASP A 11 13.81 -26.98 40.20
CA ASP A 11 14.95 -26.90 41.11
C ASP A 11 16.23 -27.70 40.84
N GLY A 12 17.35 -26.98 40.86
CA GLY A 12 18.64 -27.46 41.35
C GLY A 12 19.81 -27.52 40.36
N ARG A 13 20.65 -26.53 40.49
CA ARG A 13 22.11 -26.46 40.20
C ARG A 13 22.55 -25.76 38.90
N GLN A 14 23.32 -24.71 39.15
CA GLN A 14 24.09 -23.90 38.25
C GLN A 14 24.94 -24.71 37.26
N ASN A 15 24.80 -24.49 36.00
CA ASN A 15 25.89 -24.60 35.02
C ASN A 15 25.64 -23.65 33.86
N CYS A 16 26.55 -22.68 33.68
CA CYS A 16 26.53 -21.74 32.55
C CYS A 16 26.97 -22.47 31.27
N GLY A 17 26.06 -23.14 30.61
CA GLY A 17 26.26 -23.77 29.32
C GLY A 17 25.08 -23.40 28.41
N GLY A 18 25.38 -22.77 27.28
CA GLY A 18 24.42 -22.19 26.37
C GLY A 18 23.25 -23.10 26.00
N ILE A 19 22.06 -22.62 26.29
CA ILE A 19 20.81 -23.24 25.80
C ILE A 19 20.57 -22.75 24.38
N VAL A 20 21.15 -23.46 23.42
CA VAL A 20 20.65 -23.42 22.06
C VAL A 20 19.48 -24.39 21.99
N GLY A 21 18.34 -23.95 22.46
CA GLY A 21 17.09 -24.68 22.24
C GLY A 21 16.81 -24.73 20.74
N GLN A 22 16.87 -25.93 20.14
CA GLN A 22 16.36 -26.13 18.79
C GLN A 22 14.86 -25.88 18.78
N ILE A 23 14.46 -24.68 18.36
CA ILE A 23 13.07 -24.40 18.00
C ILE A 23 12.77 -25.23 16.76
N ARG A 24 12.19 -26.41 16.94
CA ARG A 24 11.55 -27.13 15.83
C ARG A 24 10.30 -26.35 15.47
N LEU A 25 10.44 -25.42 14.53
CA LEU A 25 9.31 -24.86 13.82
C LEU A 25 8.66 -26.01 13.07
N ALA A 26 7.47 -26.44 13.50
CA ALA A 26 6.60 -27.23 12.66
C ALA A 26 6.41 -26.42 11.37
N LYS A 27 6.90 -26.92 10.24
CA LYS A 27 6.63 -26.30 8.95
C LYS A 27 5.12 -26.28 8.78
N PRO A 28 4.47 -25.12 8.72
CA PRO A 28 3.08 -25.11 8.28
C PRO A 28 3.08 -25.66 6.88
N THR A 29 2.35 -26.73 6.63
CA THR A 29 2.05 -27.20 5.28
C THR A 29 1.12 -26.15 4.68
N ILE A 30 1.69 -25.07 4.16
CA ILE A 30 0.95 -24.08 3.40
C ILE A 30 0.64 -24.76 2.08
N SER A 31 -0.62 -25.11 1.89
CA SER A 31 -1.12 -25.51 0.57
C SER A 31 -1.02 -24.30 -0.36
N LEU A 32 0.11 -24.19 -1.08
CA LEU A 32 0.38 -23.16 -2.07
C LEU A 32 -0.36 -23.44 -3.37
N ASN A 33 -1.69 -23.47 -3.32
CA ASN A 33 -2.54 -23.51 -4.51
C ASN A 33 -3.46 -22.29 -4.57
N VAL A 34 -2.95 -21.11 -4.24
CA VAL A 34 -3.62 -19.87 -4.64
C VAL A 34 -2.94 -19.42 -5.92
N GLY A 35 -3.66 -19.58 -7.03
CA GLY A 35 -3.18 -19.23 -8.36
C GLY A 35 -2.77 -17.77 -8.44
N GLU A 36 -1.84 -17.48 -9.34
CA GLU A 36 -1.51 -16.13 -9.75
C GLU A 36 -2.76 -15.45 -10.32
N GLN A 37 -3.08 -14.27 -9.87
CA GLN A 37 -4.20 -13.47 -10.37
C GLN A 37 -3.70 -12.07 -10.72
N ASN A 38 -4.39 -11.37 -11.60
CA ASN A 38 -4.11 -9.97 -11.82
C ASN A 38 -4.69 -9.14 -10.69
N GLY A 39 -3.98 -8.06 -10.33
CA GLY A 39 -4.44 -7.11 -9.34
C GLY A 39 -3.82 -5.74 -9.54
N ALA A 40 -4.50 -4.74 -9.02
CA ALA A 40 -4.00 -3.39 -8.97
C ALA A 40 -3.32 -3.12 -7.63
N VAL A 41 -2.17 -2.49 -7.68
CA VAL A 41 -1.33 -2.16 -6.52
C VAL A 41 -1.25 -0.66 -6.40
N LEU A 42 -1.57 -0.12 -5.23
CA LEU A 42 -1.38 1.28 -4.90
C LEU A 42 -0.32 1.43 -3.80
N PHE A 43 0.59 2.36 -4.03
CA PHE A 43 1.47 2.93 -3.00
C PHE A 43 1.20 4.42 -2.89
N ALA A 44 1.10 4.90 -1.65
CA ALA A 44 0.96 6.31 -1.36
C ALA A 44 1.92 6.72 -0.25
N ASP A 45 2.41 7.96 -0.32
CA ASP A 45 3.27 8.57 0.68
C ASP A 45 2.74 9.96 1.02
N VAL A 46 2.46 10.18 2.30
CA VAL A 46 1.93 11.47 2.78
C VAL A 46 3.08 12.43 3.04
N GLN A 47 3.26 13.37 2.13
CA GLN A 47 4.30 14.39 2.26
C GLN A 47 4.07 15.31 3.45
N GLY A 48 5.15 15.66 4.12
CA GLY A 48 5.12 16.49 5.30
C GLY A 48 5.01 15.71 6.61
N TYR A 49 4.72 14.42 6.59
CA TYR A 49 4.65 13.58 7.79
C TYR A 49 5.90 13.68 8.67
N GLY A 50 7.09 13.59 8.09
CA GLY A 50 8.36 13.70 8.83
C GLY A 50 8.61 15.07 9.50
N ARG A 51 7.74 16.07 9.27
CA ARG A 51 7.76 17.39 9.90
C ARG A 51 6.76 17.50 11.05
N LEU A 52 5.91 16.48 11.25
CA LEU A 52 4.95 16.42 12.35
C LEU A 52 5.69 16.21 13.67
N ARG A 53 5.22 16.87 14.71
CA ARG A 53 5.66 16.62 16.08
C ARG A 53 4.89 15.40 16.62
N GLU A 54 5.41 14.76 17.64
CA GLU A 54 4.70 13.64 18.31
C GLU A 54 3.31 14.03 18.80
N SER A 55 3.12 15.28 19.23
CA SER A 55 1.83 15.83 19.64
C SER A 55 0.81 15.92 18.50
N ASP A 56 1.26 15.92 17.26
CA ASP A 56 0.42 16.06 16.07
C ASP A 56 -0.05 14.69 15.54
N LEU A 57 0.62 13.61 15.93
CA LEU A 57 0.31 12.24 15.45
C LEU A 57 -1.11 11.75 15.74
N PRO A 58 -1.74 12.05 16.90
CA PRO A 58 -3.14 11.68 17.11
C PRO A 58 -4.09 12.35 16.11
N ASN A 59 -3.85 13.63 15.78
CA ASN A 59 -4.64 14.36 14.78
C ASN A 59 -4.38 13.80 13.38
N TYR A 60 -3.13 13.48 13.03
CA TYR A 60 -2.81 12.80 11.79
C TYR A 60 -3.56 11.47 11.64
N ALA A 61 -3.58 10.67 12.68
CA ALA A 61 -4.31 9.40 12.66
C ALA A 61 -5.84 9.62 12.51
N ALA A 62 -6.40 10.65 13.15
CA ALA A 62 -7.82 10.93 13.11
C ALA A 62 -8.27 11.54 11.76
N GLU A 63 -7.49 12.47 11.21
CA GLU A 63 -7.90 13.29 10.06
C GLU A 63 -7.34 12.78 8.72
N ILE A 64 -6.31 11.93 8.74
CA ILE A 64 -5.71 11.34 7.54
C ILE A 64 -5.95 9.82 7.49
N LEU A 65 -5.42 9.08 8.45
CA LEU A 65 -5.47 7.62 8.36
C LEU A 65 -6.89 7.05 8.52
N ARG A 66 -7.69 7.62 9.41
CA ARG A 66 -9.06 7.13 9.64
C ARG A 66 -10.00 7.35 8.44
N PRO A 67 -10.04 8.52 7.77
CA PRO A 67 -10.80 8.68 6.54
C PRO A 67 -10.34 7.75 5.43
N VAL A 68 -9.03 7.57 5.23
CA VAL A 68 -8.50 6.61 4.26
C VAL A 68 -8.88 5.18 4.61
N ALA A 69 -8.84 4.81 5.90
CA ALA A 69 -9.26 3.48 6.33
C ALA A 69 -10.74 3.21 6.03
N ARG A 70 -11.63 4.19 6.30
CA ARG A 70 -13.06 4.09 5.98
C ARG A 70 -13.30 3.93 4.48
N LEU A 71 -12.61 4.72 3.67
CA LEU A 71 -12.69 4.62 2.22
C LEU A 71 -12.31 3.22 1.73
N LEU A 72 -11.25 2.62 2.29
CA LEU A 72 -10.86 1.25 1.97
C LEU A 72 -11.83 0.20 2.56
N ASP A 73 -12.50 0.50 3.68
CA ASP A 73 -13.57 -0.34 4.25
C ASP A 73 -14.82 -0.35 3.37
N ASP A 74 -15.18 0.80 2.78
CA ASP A 74 -16.32 0.91 1.85
C ASP A 74 -16.12 0.06 0.59
N HIS A 75 -14.87 -0.29 0.26
CA HIS A 75 -14.49 -1.16 -0.85
C HIS A 75 -13.88 -2.50 -0.40
N GLU A 76 -14.17 -2.97 0.82
CA GLU A 76 -13.53 -4.17 1.41
C GLU A 76 -13.60 -5.41 0.55
N THR A 77 -14.67 -5.58 -0.25
CA THR A 77 -14.86 -6.73 -1.14
C THR A 77 -13.84 -6.79 -2.28
N HIS A 78 -13.22 -5.66 -2.61
CA HIS A 78 -12.20 -5.54 -3.67
C HIS A 78 -10.79 -5.31 -3.11
N VAL A 79 -10.66 -5.00 -1.81
CA VAL A 79 -9.36 -4.79 -1.15
C VAL A 79 -8.80 -6.13 -0.70
N LEU A 80 -7.84 -6.67 -1.44
CA LEU A 80 -7.20 -7.94 -1.14
C LEU A 80 -6.25 -7.89 0.06
N THR A 81 -5.55 -6.77 0.23
CA THR A 81 -4.71 -6.48 1.40
C THR A 81 -4.43 -4.99 1.48
N ARG A 82 -4.19 -4.50 2.69
CA ARG A 82 -3.77 -3.12 2.96
C ARG A 82 -2.84 -3.05 4.15
N ASN A 83 -1.97 -2.06 4.15
CA ASN A 83 -1.07 -1.77 5.26
C ASN A 83 -0.72 -0.28 5.27
N SER A 84 -0.28 0.22 6.43
CA SER A 84 0.31 1.54 6.55
C SER A 84 1.55 1.48 7.43
N TRP A 85 2.53 2.34 7.15
CA TRP A 85 3.73 2.51 7.93
C TRP A 85 4.08 4.00 7.97
N GLY A 86 3.65 4.66 9.05
CA GLY A 86 3.83 6.11 9.17
C GLY A 86 3.05 6.87 8.09
N ASP A 87 3.78 7.45 7.15
CA ASP A 87 3.28 8.17 5.98
C ASP A 87 2.95 7.28 4.79
N ALA A 88 3.51 6.07 4.75
CA ALA A 88 3.29 5.14 3.65
C ALA A 88 1.96 4.39 3.80
N ILE A 89 1.21 4.31 2.70
CA ILE A 89 -0.01 3.51 2.57
C ILE A 89 0.18 2.55 1.40
N PHE A 90 -0.17 1.30 1.62
CA PHE A 90 -0.12 0.24 0.63
C PHE A 90 -1.47 -0.46 0.57
N ALA A 91 -1.98 -0.68 -0.64
CA ALA A 91 -3.19 -1.45 -0.87
C ALA A 91 -3.11 -2.24 -2.18
N VAL A 92 -3.74 -3.41 -2.19
CA VAL A 92 -3.88 -4.27 -3.37
C VAL A 92 -5.35 -4.57 -3.61
N PHE A 93 -5.77 -4.49 -4.85
CA PHE A 93 -7.15 -4.65 -5.28
C PHE A 93 -7.25 -5.74 -6.36
N ASP A 94 -8.38 -6.41 -6.43
CA ASP A 94 -8.70 -7.34 -7.52
C ASP A 94 -9.34 -6.63 -8.74
N ASP A 95 -9.78 -5.38 -8.57
CA ASP A 95 -10.38 -4.55 -9.62
C ASP A 95 -9.61 -3.24 -9.80
N VAL A 96 -9.21 -2.96 -11.05
CA VAL A 96 -8.43 -1.76 -11.40
C VAL A 96 -9.26 -0.47 -11.35
N ALA A 97 -10.57 -0.55 -11.63
CA ALA A 97 -11.43 0.64 -11.55
C ALA A 97 -11.65 1.06 -10.09
N VAL A 98 -11.88 0.07 -9.20
CA VAL A 98 -11.96 0.32 -7.76
C VAL A 98 -10.65 0.89 -7.22
N ALA A 99 -9.51 0.37 -7.67
CA ALA A 99 -8.21 0.94 -7.31
C ALA A 99 -8.06 2.40 -7.77
N ALA A 100 -8.49 2.72 -9.00
CA ALA A 100 -8.48 4.09 -9.53
C ALA A 100 -9.39 5.01 -8.71
N GLU A 101 -10.60 4.56 -8.38
CA GLU A 101 -11.54 5.29 -7.52
C GLU A 101 -10.94 5.57 -6.14
N CYS A 102 -10.40 4.54 -5.49
CA CYS A 102 -9.73 4.69 -4.20
C CYS A 102 -8.53 5.65 -4.29
N ALA A 103 -7.71 5.57 -5.33
CA ALA A 103 -6.57 6.48 -5.50
C ALA A 103 -7.00 7.94 -5.61
N MET A 104 -8.03 8.23 -6.42
CA MET A 104 -8.61 9.58 -6.55
C MET A 104 -9.21 10.07 -5.24
N ALA A 105 -9.96 9.22 -4.55
CA ALA A 105 -10.60 9.56 -3.28
C ALA A 105 -9.57 9.78 -2.15
N ILE A 106 -8.50 8.98 -2.08
CA ILE A 106 -7.38 9.19 -1.14
C ILE A 106 -6.72 10.55 -1.40
N GLN A 107 -6.42 10.85 -2.67
CA GLN A 107 -5.82 12.13 -3.05
C GLN A 107 -6.71 13.31 -2.62
N GLN A 108 -8.01 13.23 -2.92
CA GLN A 108 -8.96 14.27 -2.56
C GLN A 108 -9.09 14.42 -1.05
N THR A 109 -9.18 13.30 -0.31
CA THR A 109 -9.29 13.28 1.14
C THR A 109 -8.11 13.98 1.80
N ILE A 110 -6.89 13.61 1.42
CA ILE A 110 -5.68 14.18 2.00
C ILE A 110 -5.49 15.64 1.54
N GLY A 111 -5.74 15.94 0.27
CA GLY A 111 -5.63 17.29 -0.29
C GLY A 111 -6.67 18.29 0.25
N SER A 112 -7.79 17.81 0.78
CA SER A 112 -8.85 18.64 1.39
C SER A 112 -8.62 18.96 2.87
N VAL A 113 -7.61 18.36 3.50
CA VAL A 113 -7.33 18.56 4.92
C VAL A 113 -6.88 20.00 5.16
N ASN A 114 -7.65 20.70 5.98
CA ASN A 114 -7.33 22.08 6.34
C ASN A 114 -6.21 22.11 7.39
N ARG A 115 -5.02 22.52 6.97
CA ARG A 115 -3.83 22.65 7.82
C ARG A 115 -4.05 23.56 9.05
N ASP A 116 -4.86 24.62 8.90
CA ASP A 116 -5.11 25.58 9.99
C ASP A 116 -5.93 24.94 11.11
N VAL A 117 -6.87 24.03 10.76
CA VAL A 117 -7.64 23.24 11.73
C VAL A 117 -6.73 22.26 12.47
N LEU A 118 -5.74 21.68 11.79
CA LEU A 118 -4.80 20.75 12.38
C LEU A 118 -3.65 21.45 13.13
N GLY A 119 -3.52 22.78 12.98
CA GLY A 119 -2.40 23.53 13.55
C GLY A 119 -1.06 23.22 12.90
N TYR A 120 -1.05 22.72 11.64
CA TYR A 120 0.16 22.42 10.91
C TYR A 120 0.68 23.68 10.21
N PRO A 121 2.00 23.98 10.30
CA PRO A 121 2.59 25.14 9.64
C PRO A 121 2.87 24.91 8.14
N PHE A 122 2.38 23.82 7.57
CA PHE A 122 2.61 23.41 6.18
C PHE A 122 1.43 22.58 5.67
N ASP A 123 1.29 22.53 4.34
CA ASP A 123 0.31 21.66 3.70
C ASP A 123 0.79 20.21 3.69
N LEU A 124 -0.14 19.29 3.88
CA LEU A 124 0.07 17.89 3.60
C LEU A 124 -0.28 17.63 2.12
N GLY A 125 0.53 16.84 1.47
CA GLY A 125 0.27 16.33 0.13
C GLY A 125 0.32 14.81 0.14
N VAL A 126 -0.09 14.20 -0.94
CA VAL A 126 0.09 12.76 -1.13
C VAL A 126 0.64 12.50 -2.52
N ARG A 127 1.61 11.62 -2.62
CA ARG A 127 2.08 11.02 -3.86
C ARG A 127 1.46 9.64 -3.96
N LEU A 128 0.82 9.34 -5.07
CA LEU A 128 0.19 8.04 -5.29
C LEU A 128 0.78 7.39 -6.53
N ALA A 129 1.13 6.13 -6.43
CA ALA A 129 1.58 5.32 -7.54
C ALA A 129 0.70 4.10 -7.72
N GLY A 130 0.32 3.79 -8.98
CA GLY A 130 -0.48 2.64 -9.34
C GLY A 130 0.20 1.73 -10.35
N HIS A 131 0.11 0.43 -10.13
CA HIS A 131 0.54 -0.59 -11.08
C HIS A 131 -0.49 -1.71 -11.18
N TYR A 132 -0.64 -2.31 -12.35
CA TYR A 132 -1.52 -3.45 -12.57
C TYR A 132 -0.76 -4.60 -13.20
N GLY A 133 -0.95 -5.80 -12.68
CA GLY A 133 -0.28 -6.99 -13.19
C GLY A 133 -0.49 -8.22 -12.32
N PRO A 134 0.19 -9.34 -12.66
CA PRO A 134 0.07 -10.57 -11.92
C PRO A 134 0.65 -10.46 -10.51
N ILE A 135 -0.18 -10.72 -9.51
CA ILE A 135 0.17 -10.69 -8.09
C ILE A 135 0.11 -12.10 -7.50
N ARG A 136 0.95 -12.34 -6.51
CA ARG A 136 1.03 -13.62 -5.83
C ARG A 136 0.79 -13.46 -4.34
N PRO A 137 -0.23 -14.14 -3.78
CA PRO A 137 -0.45 -14.14 -2.34
C PRO A 137 0.59 -15.00 -1.63
N ILE A 138 1.01 -14.53 -0.45
CA ILE A 138 1.80 -15.30 0.51
C ILE A 138 1.25 -15.09 1.92
N PHE A 139 1.51 -16.02 2.81
CA PHE A 139 1.33 -15.78 4.24
C PHE A 139 2.58 -15.11 4.79
N ASP A 140 2.44 -13.90 5.34
CA ASP A 140 3.52 -13.19 6.01
C ASP A 140 3.56 -13.63 7.50
N PRO A 141 4.60 -14.35 7.92
CA PRO A 141 4.68 -14.84 9.29
C PRO A 141 4.95 -13.72 10.32
N ILE A 142 5.46 -12.56 9.89
CA ILE A 142 5.69 -11.41 10.76
C ILE A 142 4.37 -10.70 11.04
N GLN A 143 3.54 -10.52 10.02
CA GLN A 143 2.22 -9.89 10.16
C GLN A 143 1.13 -10.88 10.60
N GLY A 144 1.37 -12.18 10.50
CA GLY A 144 0.40 -13.23 10.84
C GLY A 144 -0.81 -13.29 9.91
N ARG A 145 -0.70 -12.74 8.69
CA ARG A 145 -1.80 -12.65 7.71
C ARG A 145 -1.32 -12.84 6.27
N GLN A 146 -2.28 -13.07 5.39
CA GLN A 146 -2.02 -13.07 3.95
C GLN A 146 -1.65 -11.67 3.46
N THR A 147 -0.65 -11.60 2.60
CA THR A 147 -0.23 -10.39 1.88
C THR A 147 0.14 -10.76 0.45
N TYR A 148 0.56 -9.79 -0.35
CA TYR A 148 0.97 -9.98 -1.73
C TYR A 148 2.41 -9.50 -1.92
N VAL A 149 3.17 -10.25 -2.72
CA VAL A 149 4.58 -9.96 -2.99
C VAL A 149 4.89 -10.18 -4.48
N GLY A 150 6.07 -9.75 -4.89
CA GLY A 150 6.59 -10.00 -6.22
C GLY A 150 6.96 -8.72 -6.96
N THR A 151 7.36 -8.89 -8.22
CA THR A 151 7.89 -7.82 -9.07
C THR A 151 6.88 -6.68 -9.25
N GLN A 152 5.59 -6.99 -9.34
CA GLN A 152 4.55 -5.98 -9.57
C GLN A 152 4.37 -5.06 -8.35
N ILE A 153 4.49 -5.62 -7.14
CA ILE A 153 4.49 -4.82 -5.91
C ILE A 153 5.69 -3.87 -5.88
N VAL A 154 6.87 -4.40 -6.23
CA VAL A 154 8.11 -3.61 -6.30
C VAL A 154 8.01 -2.52 -7.37
N GLN A 155 7.35 -2.79 -8.49
CA GLN A 155 7.15 -1.82 -9.57
C GLN A 155 6.38 -0.58 -9.08
N ALA A 156 5.23 -0.77 -8.44
CA ALA A 156 4.45 0.33 -7.87
C ALA A 156 5.27 1.14 -6.83
N ALA A 157 5.99 0.45 -5.93
CA ALA A 157 6.84 1.09 -4.93
C ALA A 157 8.03 1.90 -5.51
N ARG A 158 8.35 1.75 -6.79
CA ARG A 158 9.43 2.50 -7.46
C ARG A 158 8.92 3.74 -8.19
N ILE A 159 7.64 3.79 -8.47
CA ILE A 159 6.98 4.93 -9.12
C ILE A 159 6.62 6.00 -8.08
N GLU A 160 6.22 5.57 -6.87
CA GLU A 160 5.80 6.50 -5.83
C GLU A 160 6.84 7.61 -5.57
N PRO A 161 8.15 7.34 -5.40
CA PRO A 161 9.14 8.40 -5.11
C PRO A 161 9.37 9.40 -6.24
N VAL A 162 9.00 9.05 -7.48
CA VAL A 162 9.11 9.94 -8.65
C VAL A 162 7.79 10.61 -9.00
N THR A 163 6.72 10.28 -8.28
CA THR A 163 5.42 10.92 -8.42
C THR A 163 5.44 12.31 -7.77
N GLU A 164 4.94 13.30 -8.48
CA GLU A 164 4.80 14.65 -7.93
C GLU A 164 3.73 14.71 -6.84
N PRO A 165 3.92 15.54 -5.79
CA PRO A 165 2.89 15.75 -4.78
C PRO A 165 1.57 16.20 -5.37
N GLY A 166 0.48 15.60 -4.91
CA GLY A 166 -0.86 15.89 -5.41
C GLY A 166 -1.17 15.23 -6.75
N MET A 167 -0.28 14.35 -7.24
CA MET A 167 -0.48 13.59 -8.48
C MET A 167 -0.62 12.10 -8.20
N ILE A 168 -1.24 11.40 -9.16
CA ILE A 168 -1.35 9.95 -9.19
C ILE A 168 -0.68 9.48 -10.47
N TYR A 169 0.49 8.83 -10.35
CA TYR A 169 1.16 8.25 -11.49
C TYR A 169 0.87 6.76 -11.58
N VAL A 170 0.56 6.30 -12.78
CA VAL A 170 0.28 4.89 -13.03
C VAL A 170 1.12 4.37 -14.19
N THR A 171 1.39 3.08 -14.18
CA THR A 171 2.08 2.42 -15.29
C THR A 171 1.18 2.27 -16.51
N GLU A 172 1.80 2.03 -17.67
CA GLU A 172 1.10 1.67 -18.89
C GLU A 172 0.14 0.49 -18.70
N ALA A 173 0.55 -0.54 -17.94
CA ALA A 173 -0.30 -1.71 -17.68
C ALA A 173 -1.57 -1.33 -16.90
N PHE A 174 -1.47 -0.41 -15.94
CA PHE A 174 -2.64 0.11 -15.21
C PHE A 174 -3.54 0.93 -16.13
N ALA A 175 -2.96 1.87 -16.89
CA ALA A 175 -3.69 2.72 -17.83
C ALA A 175 -4.40 1.89 -18.90
N ALA A 176 -3.72 0.87 -19.47
CA ALA A 176 -4.30 -0.03 -20.44
C ALA A 176 -5.45 -0.87 -19.89
N ALA A 177 -5.30 -1.42 -18.68
CA ALA A 177 -6.37 -2.17 -18.03
C ALA A 177 -7.59 -1.30 -17.77
N LEU A 178 -7.40 -0.05 -17.33
CA LEU A 178 -8.48 0.90 -17.08
C LEU A 178 -9.20 1.31 -18.38
N ALA A 179 -8.45 1.51 -19.47
CA ALA A 179 -9.00 1.86 -20.79
C ALA A 179 -9.90 0.79 -21.41
N LEU A 180 -9.81 -0.47 -20.96
CA LEU A 180 -10.70 -1.56 -21.40
C LEU A 180 -12.08 -1.47 -20.74
N ILE A 181 -12.25 -0.67 -19.69
CA ILE A 181 -13.51 -0.52 -18.97
C ILE A 181 -14.32 0.60 -19.61
N ARG A 182 -15.36 0.20 -20.35
CA ARG A 182 -16.24 1.17 -21.03
C ARG A 182 -16.95 2.06 -20.03
N GLY A 183 -16.86 3.38 -20.25
CA GLY A 183 -17.52 4.37 -19.40
C GLY A 183 -16.88 4.56 -18.04
N ALA A 184 -15.66 4.09 -17.84
CA ALA A 184 -14.90 4.42 -16.65
C ALA A 184 -14.79 5.95 -16.50
N PRO A 185 -15.06 6.51 -15.31
CA PRO A 185 -15.02 7.96 -15.10
C PRO A 185 -13.59 8.49 -14.93
N PHE A 186 -12.61 7.81 -15.52
CA PHE A 186 -11.18 8.09 -15.36
C PHE A 186 -10.49 8.18 -16.72
N ALA A 187 -9.45 9.01 -16.79
CA ALA A 187 -8.54 9.12 -17.92
C ALA A 187 -7.09 9.05 -17.44
N CYS A 188 -6.21 8.61 -18.33
CA CYS A 188 -4.78 8.50 -18.08
C CYS A 188 -4.02 9.27 -19.15
N ASP A 189 -3.38 10.38 -18.75
CA ASP A 189 -2.61 11.23 -19.66
C ASP A 189 -1.15 10.77 -19.67
N TYR A 190 -0.59 10.54 -20.85
CA TYR A 190 0.79 10.10 -21.00
C TYR A 190 1.79 11.19 -20.59
N LEU A 191 2.70 10.85 -19.66
CA LEU A 191 3.73 11.75 -19.13
C LEU A 191 5.09 11.59 -19.83
N GLY A 192 5.27 10.50 -20.57
CA GLY A 192 6.57 10.15 -21.16
C GLY A 192 7.29 9.06 -20.39
N GLU A 193 8.55 8.86 -20.76
CA GLU A 193 9.48 7.93 -20.11
C GLU A 193 10.11 8.60 -18.88
N VAL A 194 9.84 8.09 -17.71
CA VAL A 194 10.34 8.63 -16.43
C VAL A 194 11.37 7.69 -15.82
N ASP A 195 12.48 8.24 -15.33
CA ASP A 195 13.49 7.48 -14.59
C ASP A 195 12.92 7.06 -13.23
N THR A 196 12.83 5.77 -12.98
CA THR A 196 12.29 5.24 -11.74
C THR A 196 13.32 5.23 -10.61
N ALA A 197 12.84 5.20 -9.37
CA ALA A 197 13.71 5.18 -8.21
C ALA A 197 14.66 3.97 -8.20
N LYS A 198 15.84 4.16 -7.58
CA LYS A 198 16.88 3.13 -7.39
C LYS A 198 17.41 2.54 -8.69
N SER A 199 17.56 3.36 -9.74
CA SER A 199 18.17 2.97 -11.03
C SER A 199 17.51 1.75 -11.68
N HIS A 200 16.18 1.62 -11.57
CA HIS A 200 15.43 0.50 -12.12
C HIS A 200 15.06 0.66 -13.60
N GLY A 201 15.62 1.68 -14.23
CA GLY A 201 15.36 2.02 -15.61
C GLY A 201 14.24 3.04 -15.78
N ARG A 202 13.89 3.27 -17.05
CA ARG A 202 12.83 4.20 -17.44
C ARG A 202 11.54 3.43 -17.69
N LEU A 203 10.43 4.02 -17.32
CA LEU A 203 9.09 3.47 -17.54
C LEU A 203 8.18 4.52 -18.16
N PRO A 204 7.31 4.10 -19.10
CA PRO A 204 6.21 4.95 -19.56
C PRO A 204 5.22 5.12 -18.40
N LEU A 205 5.01 6.36 -17.97
CA LEU A 205 4.09 6.70 -16.90
C LEU A 205 2.94 7.56 -17.42
N TYR A 206 1.83 7.49 -16.70
CA TYR A 206 0.60 8.21 -17.00
C TYR A 206 0.09 8.89 -15.74
N ALA A 207 -0.48 10.09 -15.88
CA ALA A 207 -1.22 10.74 -14.81
C ALA A 207 -2.68 10.28 -14.84
N LEU A 208 -3.13 9.67 -13.74
CA LEU A 208 -4.54 9.32 -13.56
C LEU A 208 -5.32 10.55 -13.10
N ARG A 209 -6.45 10.80 -13.75
CA ARG A 209 -7.39 11.87 -13.41
C ARG A 209 -8.84 11.47 -13.66
N ALA A 210 -9.79 12.27 -13.18
CA ALA A 210 -11.17 12.13 -13.58
C ALA A 210 -11.32 12.42 -15.10
N ALA A 211 -12.17 11.66 -15.78
CA ALA A 211 -12.53 11.92 -17.16
C ALA A 211 -13.35 13.21 -17.25
N ILE A 212 -13.10 14.00 -18.28
CA ILE A 212 -13.92 15.17 -18.62
C ILE A 212 -14.85 14.85 -19.81
N ALA A 213 -15.94 15.58 -19.93
CA ALA A 213 -16.86 15.37 -21.04
C ALA A 213 -16.13 15.57 -22.38
N GLY A 214 -15.97 14.50 -23.15
CA GLY A 214 -15.28 14.50 -24.45
C GLY A 214 -14.00 13.67 -24.54
N ASP A 215 -13.59 13.05 -23.43
CA ASP A 215 -12.48 12.05 -23.41
C ASP A 215 -12.87 10.73 -24.10
#